data_0cbc99e6011e88d9af362f3ab5f51a7d
#
_entry.id   0cbc99e6011e88d9af362f3ab5f51a7d
#
_cell.length_a   1.000
_cell.length_b   1.000
_cell.length_c   1.000
_cell.angle_alpha   90.00
_cell.angle_beta   90.00
_cell.angle_gamma   90.00
#
_symmetry.space_group_name_H-M   'P 1'
#
loop_
_entity.id
_entity.type
_entity.pdbx_description
1 polymer ?
#
loop_
_entity_poly.entity_id
_entity_poly.type
_entity_poly.pdbx_seq_one_letter_code
_entity_poly.pdbx_strand_id
1 'polypeptide(L)'
;MYAKYRSYTLAGKEHLHVHLEVNPTGFIDIEIMEKHKQLNAEFEDLCFEEHGNTTELDCVEHCKPKHKIWYIYLSRNDAKELTTLIDEAKEEYEIIMRDLC
;
A
#
# COMPACT_ATOMS: atom_id res chain seq x y z
N MET A 1 -15.63 7.72 -8.77
CA MET A 1 -14.48 7.39 -7.90
C MET A 1 -14.55 5.93 -7.48
N TYR A 2 -13.55 5.15 -7.83
CA TYR A 2 -13.57 3.70 -7.59
C TYR A 2 -12.30 3.24 -6.91
N ALA A 3 -12.45 2.28 -6.01
CA ALA A 3 -11.30 1.57 -5.46
C ALA A 3 -10.62 0.78 -6.59
N LYS A 4 -9.31 0.70 -6.54
CA LYS A 4 -8.53 -0.07 -7.51
C LYS A 4 -7.99 -1.33 -6.84
N TYR A 5 -8.04 -2.43 -7.56
CA TYR A 5 -7.66 -3.74 -7.04
C TYR A 5 -6.48 -4.28 -7.83
N ARG A 6 -5.52 -4.84 -7.13
CA ARG A 6 -4.35 -5.47 -7.74
C ARG A 6 -3.98 -6.73 -6.98
N SER A 7 -3.31 -7.64 -7.68
CA SER A 7 -2.78 -8.86 -7.08
C SER A 7 -1.30 -8.91 -7.36
N TYR A 8 -0.51 -9.14 -6.31
CA TYR A 8 0.94 -9.24 -6.43
C TYR A 8 1.44 -10.50 -5.76
N THR A 9 2.63 -10.94 -6.17
CA THR A 9 3.37 -11.98 -5.48
C THR A 9 4.49 -11.31 -4.71
N LEU A 10 4.53 -11.52 -3.39
CA LEU A 10 5.55 -10.90 -2.56
C LEU A 10 6.94 -11.45 -2.87
N ALA A 11 7.94 -10.58 -2.80
CA ALA A 11 9.33 -11.00 -2.89
C ALA A 11 9.69 -11.80 -1.65
N GLY A 12 10.52 -12.82 -1.81
CA GLY A 12 10.94 -13.67 -0.72
C GLY A 12 10.80 -15.14 -1.08
N LYS A 13 11.23 -16.01 -0.18
CA LYS A 13 11.28 -17.46 -0.43
C LYS A 13 9.89 -18.09 -0.49
N GLU A 14 8.93 -17.54 0.23
CA GLU A 14 7.60 -18.15 0.33
C GLU A 14 6.68 -17.79 -0.85
N HIS A 15 7.03 -16.77 -1.63
CA HIS A 15 6.22 -16.31 -2.78
C HIS A 15 4.73 -16.14 -2.43
N LEU A 16 4.46 -15.47 -1.32
CA LEU A 16 3.09 -15.25 -0.87
C LEU A 16 2.33 -14.36 -1.85
N HIS A 17 1.06 -14.66 -2.03
CA HIS A 17 0.17 -13.88 -2.92
C HIS A 17 -0.65 -12.91 -2.07
N VAL A 18 -0.76 -11.67 -2.55
CA VAL A 18 -1.55 -10.65 -1.87
C VAL A 18 -2.55 -10.02 -2.83
N HIS A 19 -3.72 -9.72 -2.30
CA HIS A 19 -4.72 -8.90 -2.98
C HIS A 19 -4.75 -7.54 -2.30
N LEU A 20 -4.66 -6.49 -3.11
CA LEU A 20 -4.66 -5.12 -2.59
C LEU A 20 -5.87 -4.36 -3.10
N GLU A 21 -6.43 -3.54 -2.22
CA GLU A 21 -7.41 -2.53 -2.58
C GLU A 21 -6.83 -1.17 -2.25
N VAL A 22 -6.74 -0.30 -3.25
CA VAL A 22 -6.35 1.10 -3.05
C VAL A 22 -7.63 1.91 -3.07
N ASN A 23 -8.04 2.40 -1.92
CA ASN A 23 -9.30 3.12 -1.76
C ASN A 23 -9.07 4.62 -1.81
N PRO A 24 -9.74 5.34 -2.72
CA PRO A 24 -9.53 6.79 -2.86
C PRO A 24 -10.01 7.61 -1.67
N THR A 25 -10.68 6.99 -0.69
CA THR A 25 -11.01 7.68 0.56
C THR A 25 -9.81 7.79 1.51
N GLY A 26 -8.66 7.22 1.13
CA GLY A 26 -7.41 7.46 1.83
C GLY A 26 -6.76 6.29 2.51
N PHE A 27 -7.13 5.07 2.16
CA PHE A 27 -6.52 3.89 2.79
C PHE A 27 -6.26 2.76 1.80
N ILE A 28 -5.45 1.81 2.24
CA ILE A 28 -5.13 0.59 1.50
C ILE A 28 -5.48 -0.62 2.36
N ASP A 29 -6.07 -1.63 1.74
CA ASP A 29 -6.31 -2.92 2.37
C ASP A 29 -5.50 -3.99 1.63
N ILE A 30 -4.85 -4.86 2.39
CA ILE A 30 -4.03 -5.94 1.84
C ILE A 30 -4.47 -7.26 2.48
N GLU A 31 -4.74 -8.26 1.64
CA GLU A 31 -5.02 -9.61 2.12
C GLU A 31 -3.90 -10.53 1.67
N ILE A 32 -3.24 -11.17 2.63
CA ILE A 32 -2.22 -12.19 2.35
C ILE A 32 -2.96 -13.52 2.25
N MET A 33 -3.07 -14.04 1.03
CA MET A 33 -3.96 -15.17 0.74
C MET A 33 -3.61 -16.43 1.50
N GLU A 34 -2.33 -16.82 1.52
CA GLU A 34 -1.90 -18.06 2.14
C GLU A 34 -2.02 -18.07 3.66
N LYS A 35 -2.00 -16.89 4.27
CA LYS A 35 -2.07 -16.74 5.72
C LYS A 35 -3.44 -16.28 6.21
N HIS A 36 -4.37 -16.02 5.31
CA HIS A 36 -5.69 -15.46 5.62
C HIS A 36 -5.59 -14.22 6.53
N LYS A 37 -4.57 -13.41 6.29
CA LYS A 37 -4.27 -12.26 7.12
C LYS A 37 -4.60 -10.98 6.36
N GLN A 38 -5.28 -10.06 7.04
CA GLN A 38 -5.60 -8.75 6.48
C GLN A 38 -4.79 -7.66 7.16
N LEU A 39 -4.26 -6.76 6.34
CA LEU A 39 -3.51 -5.60 6.79
C LEU A 39 -4.19 -4.37 6.20
N ASN A 40 -4.17 -3.27 6.94
CA ASN A 40 -4.68 -2.02 6.40
C ASN A 40 -3.84 -0.85 6.92
N ALA A 41 -3.91 0.26 6.22
CA ALA A 41 -3.22 1.48 6.61
C ALA A 41 -3.81 2.67 5.87
N GLU A 42 -3.74 3.83 6.51
CA GLU A 42 -4.00 5.09 5.82
C GLU A 42 -2.79 5.44 4.96
N PHE A 43 -3.01 6.17 3.87
CA PHE A 43 -1.92 6.51 2.95
C PHE A 43 -0.78 7.25 3.65
N GLU A 44 -1.09 8.12 4.60
CA GLU A 44 -0.09 8.91 5.31
C GLU A 44 0.80 8.09 6.25
N ASP A 45 0.37 6.87 6.58
CA ASP A 45 1.15 5.95 7.42
C ASP A 45 2.02 4.99 6.61
N LEU A 46 1.95 5.07 5.28
CA LEU A 46 2.73 4.20 4.40
C LEU A 46 4.10 4.80 4.09
N CYS A 47 5.09 3.94 4.05
CA CYS A 47 6.46 4.31 3.73
C CYS A 47 7.07 3.27 2.81
N PHE A 48 7.69 3.70 1.72
CA PHE A 48 8.39 2.81 0.79
C PHE A 48 9.88 2.96 0.99
N GLU A 49 10.57 1.82 1.09
CA GLU A 49 12.02 1.81 1.27
C GLU A 49 12.64 0.85 0.26
N GLU A 50 13.53 1.36 -0.58
CA GLU A 50 14.17 0.57 -1.63
C GLU A 50 15.34 -0.26 -1.08
N HIS A 51 15.36 -1.55 -1.45
CA HIS A 51 16.41 -2.50 -1.08
C HIS A 51 16.85 -3.27 -2.33
N GLY A 52 17.63 -2.64 -3.20
CA GLY A 52 18.08 -3.28 -4.44
C GLY A 52 16.92 -3.60 -5.38
N ASN A 53 16.67 -4.89 -5.60
CA ASN A 53 15.61 -5.34 -6.51
C ASN A 53 14.22 -5.40 -5.86
N THR A 54 14.15 -5.15 -4.57
CA THR A 54 12.88 -5.18 -3.83
C THR A 54 12.63 -3.85 -3.18
N THR A 55 11.35 -3.60 -2.87
CA THR A 55 10.94 -2.41 -2.15
C THR A 55 10.12 -2.86 -0.95
N GLU A 56 10.49 -2.38 0.22
CA GLU A 56 9.75 -2.64 1.45
C GLU A 56 8.62 -1.62 1.57
N LEU A 57 7.40 -2.12 1.71
CA LEU A 57 6.25 -1.27 2.03
C LEU A 57 5.96 -1.43 3.51
N ASP A 58 6.09 -0.34 4.24
CA ASP A 58 5.91 -0.33 5.68
C ASP A 58 4.67 0.47 6.06
N CYS A 59 3.95 -0.02 7.07
CA CYS A 59 2.99 0.80 7.79
C CYS A 59 3.66 1.22 9.09
N VAL A 60 3.79 2.52 9.30
CA VAL A 60 4.43 3.05 10.50
C VAL A 60 3.42 3.73 11.40
N GLU A 61 3.69 3.79 12.68
CA GLU A 61 2.84 4.50 13.61
C GLU A 61 2.98 6.00 13.39
N HIS A 62 1.86 6.69 13.21
CA HIS A 62 1.83 8.12 12.87
C HIS A 62 2.69 8.99 13.80
N CYS A 63 2.63 8.74 15.10
CA CYS A 63 3.39 9.50 16.09
C CYS A 63 4.78 8.95 16.34
N LYS A 64 5.10 7.80 15.78
CA LYS A 64 6.39 7.11 15.98
C LYS A 64 6.85 6.50 14.66
N PRO A 65 7.42 7.31 13.73
CA PRO A 65 7.75 6.82 12.39
C PRO A 65 8.78 5.70 12.35
N LYS A 66 9.50 5.44 13.44
CA LYS A 66 10.44 4.33 13.52
C LYS A 66 9.77 3.04 13.97
N HIS A 67 8.52 3.10 14.39
CA HIS A 67 7.79 1.93 14.86
C HIS A 67 6.95 1.36 13.72
N LYS A 68 7.41 0.26 13.13
CA LYS A 68 6.70 -0.42 12.06
C LYS A 68 5.60 -1.30 12.63
N ILE A 69 4.36 -1.09 12.18
CA ILE A 69 3.22 -1.91 12.59
C ILE A 69 3.22 -3.22 11.79
N TRP A 70 3.47 -3.11 10.48
CA TRP A 70 3.67 -4.26 9.60
C TRP A 70 4.51 -3.83 8.40
N TYR A 71 5.05 -4.81 7.70
CA TYR A 71 5.80 -4.57 6.47
C TYR A 71 5.69 -5.74 5.53
N ILE A 72 5.80 -5.47 4.23
CA ILE A 72 5.84 -6.48 3.18
C ILE A 72 6.91 -6.09 2.15
N TYR A 73 7.42 -7.07 1.43
CA TYR A 73 8.40 -6.83 0.37
C TYR A 73 7.76 -7.06 -0.98
N LEU A 74 7.80 -6.04 -1.84
CA LEU A 74 7.28 -6.08 -3.20
C LEU A 74 8.45 -6.09 -4.18
N SER A 75 8.21 -6.61 -5.39
CA SER A 75 9.16 -6.39 -6.48
C SER A 75 9.20 -4.90 -6.79
N ARG A 76 10.30 -4.45 -7.36
CA ARG A 76 10.46 -3.04 -7.71
C ARG A 76 9.37 -2.55 -8.65
N ASN A 77 8.99 -3.38 -9.63
CA ASN A 77 7.93 -3.02 -10.58
C ASN A 77 6.56 -2.91 -9.93
N ASP A 78 6.24 -3.86 -9.04
CA ASP A 78 4.96 -3.84 -8.32
C ASP A 78 4.88 -2.63 -7.41
N ALA A 79 5.98 -2.29 -6.74
CA ALA A 79 6.03 -1.13 -5.87
C ALA A 79 5.82 0.16 -6.65
N LYS A 80 6.39 0.27 -7.85
CA LYS A 80 6.18 1.44 -8.71
C LYS A 80 4.72 1.58 -9.13
N GLU A 81 4.09 0.49 -9.53
CA GLU A 81 2.68 0.50 -9.89
C GLU A 81 1.83 0.92 -8.70
N LEU A 82 2.08 0.34 -7.54
CA LEU A 82 1.33 0.65 -6.34
C LEU A 82 1.49 2.11 -5.93
N THR A 83 2.71 2.65 -6.00
CA THR A 83 2.96 4.06 -5.71
C THR A 83 2.14 4.96 -6.63
N THR A 84 2.09 4.63 -7.93
CA THR A 84 1.31 5.38 -8.90
C THR A 84 -0.19 5.33 -8.55
N LEU A 85 -0.70 4.16 -8.20
CA LEU A 85 -2.11 4.01 -7.82
C LEU A 85 -2.45 4.82 -6.57
N ILE A 86 -1.56 4.84 -5.59
CA ILE A 86 -1.76 5.63 -4.37
C ILE A 86 -1.74 7.12 -4.68
N ASP A 87 -0.80 7.56 -5.50
CA ASP A 87 -0.70 8.98 -5.89
C ASP A 87 -1.95 9.43 -6.64
N GLU A 88 -2.46 8.61 -7.55
CA GLU A 88 -3.70 8.89 -8.26
C GLU A 88 -4.89 8.97 -7.31
N ALA A 89 -4.95 8.06 -6.34
CA ALA A 89 -6.02 8.05 -5.34
C ALA A 89 -5.97 9.29 -4.45
N LYS A 90 -4.78 9.72 -4.06
CA LYS A 90 -4.60 10.95 -3.28
C LYS A 90 -5.08 12.17 -4.07
N GLU A 91 -4.78 12.22 -5.35
CA GLU A 91 -5.20 13.32 -6.22
C GLU A 91 -6.72 13.36 -6.33
N GLU A 92 -7.37 12.22 -6.52
CA GLU A 92 -8.83 12.14 -6.56
C GLU A 92 -9.45 12.62 -5.24
N TYR A 93 -8.89 12.22 -4.13
CA TYR A 93 -9.35 12.62 -2.80
C TYR A 93 -9.27 14.14 -2.62
N GLU A 94 -8.16 14.74 -3.03
CA GLU A 94 -7.99 16.20 -2.94
C GLU A 94 -9.02 16.95 -3.79
N ILE A 95 -9.31 16.46 -4.99
CA ILE A 95 -10.31 17.07 -5.87
C ILE A 95 -11.68 17.03 -5.21
N ILE A 96 -12.07 15.90 -4.64
CA ILE A 96 -13.35 15.73 -3.96
C ILE A 96 -13.46 16.68 -2.76
N MET A 97 -12.43 16.73 -1.93
CA MET A 97 -12.42 17.60 -0.76
C MET A 97 -12.49 19.07 -1.15
N ARG A 98 -11.90 19.43 -2.28
CA ARG A 98 -11.98 20.79 -2.81
C ARG A 98 -13.40 21.15 -3.23
N ASP A 99 -14.10 20.22 -3.87
CA ASP A 99 -15.47 20.41 -4.33
C ASP A 99 -16.47 20.52 -3.18
N LEU A 100 -16.13 19.95 -2.01
CA LEU A 100 -16.98 19.98 -0.82
C LEU A 100 -16.79 21.27 0.01
N CYS A 101 -15.75 22.00 -0.26
CA CYS A 101 -15.48 23.29 0.42
C CYS A 101 -15.98 24.50 -0.40
#